data_976d354ca4e98417333cdcef274af09d
#
_entry.id   976d354ca4e98417333cdcef274af09d
#
_cell.length_a   1.000
_cell.length_b   1.000
_cell.length_c   1.000
_cell.angle_alpha   90.00
_cell.angle_beta   90.00
_cell.angle_gamma   90.00
#
_symmetry.space_group_name_H-M   'P 1'
#
loop_
_entity.id
_entity.type
_entity.pdbx_description
1 polymer ?
#
loop_
_entity_poly.entity_id
_entity_poly.type
_entity_poly.pdbx_seq_one_letter_code
_entity_poly.pdbx_strand_id
1 'polypeptide(L)'
;MMRPVYIRSKVCLGADDPAFGEILTPLEARRMGRLLKRALWCAIKALQQADCPLPDGIVTATDFGCVASSEAFLGALKAGDVPRPVHFMQSTHNTIGSLVAIRLGCHGYNATYSHEGNSWRSALADAWMQVALGEADNLLVLWMDETSEALLKACPEARQRAVALLVGASPEGALGPLENPLRSTTLPEA
;
A
#
# COMPACT_ATOMS: atom_id res chain seq x y z
N MET A 1 18.76 22.78 2.85
CA MET A 1 17.40 23.29 3.24
C MET A 1 16.40 22.23 2.82
N MET A 2 15.46 21.83 3.70
CA MET A 2 14.42 20.84 3.33
C MET A 2 13.48 21.44 2.28
N ARG A 3 13.11 20.61 1.30
CA ARG A 3 12.11 20.98 0.28
C ARG A 3 10.70 20.89 0.86
N PRO A 4 9.73 21.69 0.38
CA PRO A 4 8.34 21.49 0.71
C PRO A 4 7.86 20.14 0.12
N VAL A 5 6.89 19.53 0.79
CA VAL A 5 6.32 18.24 0.40
C VAL A 5 4.81 18.38 0.24
N TYR A 6 4.25 17.77 -0.77
CA TYR A 6 2.84 17.88 -1.14
C TYR A 6 2.20 16.51 -1.33
N ILE A 7 0.88 16.42 -1.08
CA ILE A 7 0.05 15.31 -1.51
C ILE A 7 -0.41 15.64 -2.93
N ARG A 8 0.06 14.89 -3.91
CA ARG A 8 -0.26 15.10 -5.32
C ARG A 8 -1.52 14.38 -5.78
N SER A 9 -1.81 13.24 -5.18
CA SER A 9 -3.04 12.49 -5.40
C SER A 9 -3.42 11.65 -4.21
N LYS A 10 -4.70 11.28 -4.12
CA LYS A 10 -5.23 10.39 -3.09
C LYS A 10 -6.32 9.51 -3.70
N VAL A 11 -6.18 8.19 -3.53
CA VAL A 11 -7.17 7.19 -3.91
C VAL A 11 -7.47 6.30 -2.73
N CYS A 12 -8.75 6.13 -2.43
CA CYS A 12 -9.24 5.25 -1.37
C CYS A 12 -10.31 4.32 -1.92
N LEU A 13 -10.30 3.07 -1.51
CA LEU A 13 -11.38 2.12 -1.76
C LEU A 13 -12.13 1.82 -0.47
N GLY A 14 -13.45 1.89 -0.54
CA GLY A 14 -14.34 1.42 0.51
C GLY A 14 -14.42 -0.11 0.59
N ALA A 15 -15.56 -0.64 0.99
CA ALA A 15 -15.78 -2.09 1.11
C ALA A 15 -15.83 -2.81 -0.24
N ASP A 16 -16.34 -2.13 -1.27
CA ASP A 16 -16.56 -2.71 -2.58
C ASP A 16 -15.29 -2.72 -3.43
N ASP A 17 -15.20 -3.73 -4.30
CA ASP A 17 -14.09 -3.86 -5.23
C ASP A 17 -14.45 -3.19 -6.58
N PRO A 18 -13.50 -2.47 -7.18
CA PRO A 18 -13.66 -1.93 -8.52
C PRO A 18 -13.55 -3.03 -9.58
N ALA A 19 -13.84 -2.67 -10.82
CA ALA A 19 -13.64 -3.55 -11.98
C ALA A 19 -12.13 -3.72 -12.27
N PHE A 20 -11.50 -4.72 -11.66
CA PHE A 20 -10.07 -4.99 -11.85
C PHE A 20 -9.67 -5.36 -13.29
N GLY A 21 -10.63 -5.70 -14.15
CA GLY A 21 -10.39 -5.99 -15.58
C GLY A 21 -9.81 -4.82 -16.37
N GLU A 22 -9.88 -3.60 -15.84
CA GLU A 22 -9.23 -2.42 -16.44
C GLU A 22 -7.69 -2.49 -16.35
N ILE A 23 -7.16 -3.21 -15.36
CA ILE A 23 -5.72 -3.24 -15.05
C ILE A 23 -5.11 -4.64 -15.01
N LEU A 24 -5.94 -5.68 -14.98
CA LEU A 24 -5.52 -7.07 -14.86
C LEU A 24 -6.21 -7.94 -15.92
N THR A 25 -5.44 -8.80 -16.53
CA THR A 25 -5.99 -9.91 -17.32
C THR A 25 -6.67 -10.93 -16.41
N PRO A 26 -7.61 -11.74 -16.91
CA PRO A 26 -8.25 -12.79 -16.11
C PRO A 26 -7.25 -13.78 -15.48
N LEU A 27 -6.15 -14.07 -16.17
CA LEU A 27 -5.10 -14.97 -15.68
C LEU A 27 -4.34 -14.36 -14.49
N GLU A 28 -3.98 -13.10 -14.56
CA GLU A 28 -3.32 -12.37 -13.48
C GLU A 28 -4.23 -12.24 -12.26
N ALA A 29 -5.50 -11.87 -12.49
CA ALA A 29 -6.48 -11.72 -11.42
C ALA A 29 -6.72 -13.02 -10.63
N ARG A 30 -6.59 -14.20 -11.27
CA ARG A 30 -6.70 -15.50 -10.59
C ARG A 30 -5.51 -15.83 -9.69
N ARG A 31 -4.35 -15.22 -9.93
CA ARG A 31 -3.10 -15.48 -9.20
C ARG A 31 -2.86 -14.49 -8.06
N MET A 32 -3.65 -13.44 -7.96
CA MET A 32 -3.51 -12.40 -6.95
C MET A 32 -4.61 -12.51 -5.90
N GLY A 33 -4.23 -12.40 -4.62
CA GLY A 33 -5.16 -12.17 -3.51
C GLY A 33 -5.92 -10.84 -3.68
N ARG A 34 -7.07 -10.72 -3.00
CA ARG A 34 -7.93 -9.54 -3.09
C ARG A 34 -7.19 -8.25 -2.73
N LEU A 35 -6.44 -8.25 -1.61
CA LEU A 35 -5.69 -7.08 -1.16
C LEU A 35 -4.67 -6.60 -2.20
N LEU A 36 -3.96 -7.53 -2.84
CA LEU A 36 -2.96 -7.21 -3.86
C LEU A 36 -3.58 -6.58 -5.12
N LYS A 37 -4.77 -7.03 -5.52
CA LYS A 37 -5.54 -6.40 -6.62
C LYS A 37 -5.95 -4.97 -6.27
N ARG A 38 -6.42 -4.76 -5.04
CA ARG A 38 -6.79 -3.44 -4.52
C ARG A 38 -5.60 -2.50 -4.46
N ALA A 39 -4.46 -3.00 -3.96
CA ALA A 39 -3.21 -2.23 -3.89
C ALA A 39 -2.75 -1.76 -5.27
N LEU A 40 -2.73 -2.67 -6.23
CA LEU A 40 -2.34 -2.34 -7.60
C LEU A 40 -3.31 -1.34 -8.25
N TRP A 41 -4.61 -1.52 -8.06
CA TRP A 41 -5.62 -0.61 -8.59
C TRP A 41 -5.47 0.80 -8.01
N CYS A 42 -5.37 0.92 -6.67
CA CYS A 42 -5.17 2.20 -6.00
C CYS A 42 -3.87 2.88 -6.47
N ALA A 43 -2.79 2.12 -6.59
CA ALA A 43 -1.50 2.60 -7.07
C ALA A 43 -1.60 3.22 -8.47
N ILE A 44 -2.15 2.47 -9.43
CA ILE A 44 -2.31 2.93 -10.81
C ILE A 44 -3.20 4.17 -10.88
N LYS A 45 -4.34 4.17 -10.17
CA LYS A 45 -5.26 5.32 -10.16
C LYS A 45 -4.64 6.55 -9.52
N ALA A 46 -3.85 6.40 -8.44
CA ALA A 46 -3.15 7.52 -7.81
C ALA A 46 -2.10 8.14 -8.76
N LEU A 47 -1.34 7.32 -9.46
CA LEU A 47 -0.36 7.77 -10.45
C LEU A 47 -1.05 8.48 -11.64
N GLN A 48 -2.16 7.93 -12.14
CA GLN A 48 -2.95 8.54 -13.21
C GLN A 48 -3.51 9.93 -12.81
N GLN A 49 -4.05 10.06 -11.58
CA GLN A 49 -4.57 11.34 -11.07
C GLN A 49 -3.51 12.43 -10.98
N ALA A 50 -2.27 12.06 -10.70
CA ALA A 50 -1.16 13.01 -10.55
C ALA A 50 -0.33 13.19 -11.83
N ASP A 51 -0.73 12.58 -12.94
CA ASP A 51 0.04 12.54 -14.20
C ASP A 51 1.51 12.14 -13.96
N CYS A 52 1.70 11.13 -13.13
CA CYS A 52 3.01 10.58 -12.78
C CYS A 52 3.12 9.15 -13.33
N PRO A 53 3.85 8.93 -14.43
CA PRO A 53 3.90 7.60 -15.06
C PRO A 53 4.66 6.57 -14.22
N LEU A 54 5.65 7.00 -13.44
CA LEU A 54 6.47 6.15 -12.60
C LEU A 54 6.93 6.91 -11.35
N PRO A 55 6.71 6.38 -10.13
CA PRO A 55 7.27 6.97 -8.91
C PRO A 55 8.74 6.57 -8.74
N ASP A 56 9.50 7.38 -8.00
CA ASP A 56 10.90 7.08 -7.65
C ASP A 56 11.01 5.95 -6.63
N GLY A 57 9.91 5.63 -5.95
CA GLY A 57 9.86 4.53 -5.00
C GLY A 57 8.46 4.32 -4.43
N ILE A 58 8.35 3.27 -3.60
CA ILE A 58 7.09 2.84 -2.98
C ILE A 58 7.32 2.64 -1.48
N VAL A 59 6.47 3.24 -0.67
CA VAL A 59 6.46 3.01 0.78
C VAL A 59 5.11 2.43 1.17
N THR A 60 5.11 1.28 1.83
CA THR A 60 3.90 0.56 2.20
C THR A 60 3.71 0.56 3.71
N ALA A 61 2.50 0.87 4.15
CA ALA A 61 2.01 0.67 5.50
C ALA A 61 1.03 -0.50 5.53
N THR A 62 1.18 -1.38 6.50
CA THR A 62 0.22 -2.46 6.77
C THR A 62 0.37 -2.94 8.20
N ASP A 63 -0.72 -3.19 8.89
CA ASP A 63 -0.68 -3.76 10.24
C ASP A 63 -0.83 -5.30 10.17
N PHE A 64 -1.66 -5.80 9.28
CA PHE A 64 -2.01 -7.23 9.17
C PHE A 64 -1.62 -7.87 7.83
N GLY A 65 -1.42 -7.10 6.79
CA GLY A 65 -1.03 -7.59 5.47
C GLY A 65 -2.10 -8.44 4.78
N CYS A 66 -1.62 -9.43 4.03
CA CYS A 66 -2.45 -10.37 3.28
C CYS A 66 -2.94 -11.51 4.17
N VAL A 67 -3.88 -11.23 5.06
CA VAL A 67 -4.42 -12.17 6.06
C VAL A 67 -4.98 -13.42 5.41
N ALA A 68 -5.77 -13.28 4.32
CA ALA A 68 -6.36 -14.42 3.63
C ALA A 68 -5.31 -15.43 3.11
N SER A 69 -4.16 -14.94 2.64
CA SER A 69 -3.05 -15.79 2.20
C SER A 69 -2.40 -16.51 3.39
N SER A 70 -2.20 -15.81 4.50
CA SER A 70 -1.66 -16.39 5.74
C SER A 70 -2.57 -17.47 6.30
N GLU A 71 -3.87 -17.21 6.36
CA GLU A 71 -4.88 -18.17 6.81
C GLU A 71 -4.95 -19.39 5.91
N ALA A 72 -4.94 -19.21 4.59
CA ALA A 72 -4.95 -20.32 3.64
C ALA A 72 -3.71 -21.20 3.77
N PHE A 73 -2.53 -20.59 3.98
CA PHE A 73 -1.28 -21.33 4.17
C PHE A 73 -1.29 -22.12 5.49
N LEU A 74 -1.61 -21.46 6.60
CA LEU A 74 -1.64 -22.08 7.93
C LEU A 74 -2.76 -23.12 8.06
N GLY A 75 -3.91 -22.86 7.43
CA GLY A 75 -5.04 -23.80 7.40
C GLY A 75 -4.68 -25.11 6.72
N ALA A 76 -3.97 -25.07 5.58
CA ALA A 76 -3.50 -26.27 4.90
C ALA A 76 -2.51 -27.06 5.78
N LEU A 77 -1.54 -26.38 6.40
CA LEU A 77 -0.60 -27.02 7.33
C LEU A 77 -1.33 -27.72 8.50
N LYS A 78 -2.31 -27.03 9.09
CA LYS A 78 -3.09 -27.58 10.22
C LYS A 78 -3.93 -28.79 9.80
N ALA A 79 -4.40 -28.84 8.56
CA ALA A 79 -5.15 -29.96 8.01
C ALA A 79 -4.25 -31.16 7.62
N GLY A 80 -2.93 -30.99 7.62
CA GLY A 80 -1.99 -31.98 7.11
C GLY A 80 -1.85 -32.00 5.59
N ASP A 81 -2.41 -31.00 4.93
CA ASP A 81 -2.34 -30.84 3.46
C ASP A 81 -1.02 -30.17 3.03
N VAL A 82 -0.68 -30.31 1.76
CA VAL A 82 0.47 -29.58 1.16
C VAL A 82 0.04 -28.15 0.83
N PRO A 83 0.59 -27.12 1.52
CA PRO A 83 0.22 -25.74 1.27
C PRO A 83 0.66 -25.30 -0.16
N ARG A 84 -0.13 -24.46 -0.79
CA ARG A 84 0.24 -23.88 -2.08
C ARG A 84 1.34 -22.83 -1.89
N PRO A 85 2.47 -22.91 -2.61
CA PRO A 85 3.57 -21.94 -2.48
C PRO A 85 3.14 -20.48 -2.65
N VAL A 86 2.14 -20.23 -3.50
CA VAL A 86 1.61 -18.88 -3.73
C VAL A 86 1.04 -18.24 -2.47
N HIS A 87 0.42 -19.01 -1.57
CA HIS A 87 -0.10 -18.48 -0.31
C HIS A 87 1.03 -18.03 0.63
N PHE A 88 2.13 -18.80 0.70
CA PHE A 88 3.32 -18.37 1.43
C PHE A 88 3.92 -17.10 0.83
N MET A 89 4.15 -17.08 -0.47
CA MET A 89 4.74 -15.92 -1.16
C MET A 89 3.90 -14.65 -0.98
N GLN A 90 2.57 -14.76 -0.93
CA GLN A 90 1.67 -13.61 -0.78
C GLN A 90 1.34 -13.29 0.69
N SER A 91 1.80 -14.04 1.67
CA SER A 91 1.51 -13.79 3.08
C SER A 91 2.42 -12.76 3.74
N THR A 92 3.58 -12.46 3.14
CA THR A 92 4.54 -11.53 3.72
C THR A 92 4.09 -10.08 3.52
N HIS A 93 4.32 -9.21 4.52
CA HIS A 93 3.89 -7.81 4.50
C HIS A 93 4.47 -7.01 3.33
N ASN A 94 5.72 -7.28 2.97
CA ASN A 94 6.40 -6.61 1.86
C ASN A 94 5.88 -7.02 0.47
N THR A 95 5.11 -8.10 0.35
CA THR A 95 4.55 -8.53 -0.94
C THR A 95 3.70 -7.46 -1.60
N ILE A 96 3.01 -6.63 -0.81
CA ILE A 96 2.14 -5.56 -1.31
C ILE A 96 2.95 -4.57 -2.14
N GLY A 97 3.95 -3.92 -1.54
CA GLY A 97 4.81 -2.95 -2.22
C GLY A 97 5.65 -3.58 -3.33
N SER A 98 6.18 -4.78 -3.10
CA SER A 98 7.00 -5.49 -4.09
C SER A 98 6.21 -5.87 -5.34
N LEU A 99 4.97 -6.34 -5.20
CA LEU A 99 4.11 -6.64 -6.34
C LEU A 99 3.80 -5.39 -7.16
N VAL A 100 3.47 -4.28 -6.49
CA VAL A 100 3.20 -3.01 -7.16
C VAL A 100 4.45 -2.52 -7.88
N ALA A 101 5.63 -2.60 -7.25
CA ALA A 101 6.91 -2.24 -7.88
C ALA A 101 7.18 -3.05 -9.16
N ILE A 102 7.03 -4.37 -9.09
CA ILE A 102 7.22 -5.27 -10.25
C ILE A 102 6.24 -4.91 -11.38
N ARG A 103 4.98 -4.64 -11.05
CA ARG A 103 3.94 -4.33 -12.05
C ARG A 103 4.12 -2.96 -12.71
N LEU A 104 4.67 -1.99 -11.99
CA LEU A 104 4.97 -0.65 -12.50
C LEU A 104 6.35 -0.57 -13.17
N GLY A 105 7.22 -1.55 -12.98
CA GLY A 105 8.64 -1.45 -13.36
C GLY A 105 9.41 -0.44 -12.51
N CYS A 106 8.97 -0.22 -11.26
CA CYS A 106 9.64 0.67 -10.32
C CYS A 106 10.81 -0.07 -9.66
N HIS A 107 12.03 0.35 -9.93
CA HIS A 107 13.26 -0.24 -9.40
C HIS A 107 13.90 0.61 -8.29
N GLY A 108 13.22 1.67 -7.86
CA GLY A 108 13.71 2.58 -6.84
C GLY A 108 13.45 2.11 -5.41
N TYR A 109 13.39 3.07 -4.50
CA TYR A 109 13.19 2.83 -3.08
C TYR A 109 11.94 2.01 -2.80
N ASN A 110 12.04 0.99 -1.93
CA ASN A 110 10.90 0.16 -1.55
C ASN A 110 11.00 -0.23 -0.07
N ALA A 111 10.11 0.30 0.76
CA ALA A 111 10.06 0.03 2.19
C ALA A 111 8.65 -0.40 2.62
N THR A 112 8.57 -1.22 3.66
CA THR A 112 7.31 -1.65 4.25
C THR A 112 7.37 -1.48 5.76
N TYR A 113 6.38 -0.79 6.31
CA TYR A 113 6.19 -0.55 7.73
C TYR A 113 5.01 -1.36 8.25
N SER A 114 5.30 -2.19 9.26
CA SER A 114 4.30 -2.94 10.02
C SER A 114 4.57 -2.72 11.50
N HIS A 115 3.80 -1.84 12.16
CA HIS A 115 4.09 -1.36 13.49
C HIS A 115 2.81 -0.98 14.26
N GLU A 116 2.04 -1.94 14.69
CA GLU A 116 0.90 -1.85 15.63
C GLU A 116 0.17 -0.49 15.68
N GLY A 117 -0.56 -0.14 14.63
CA GLY A 117 -1.32 1.12 14.53
C GLY A 117 -0.49 2.37 14.19
N ASN A 118 0.85 2.26 14.14
CA ASN A 118 1.73 3.35 13.73
C ASN A 118 2.28 3.18 12.29
N SER A 119 1.92 2.10 11.61
CA SER A 119 2.42 1.79 10.27
C SER A 119 2.22 2.93 9.29
N TRP A 120 1.02 3.52 9.28
CA TRP A 120 0.69 4.65 8.42
C TRP A 120 1.54 5.89 8.69
N ARG A 121 1.67 6.26 9.97
CA ARG A 121 2.52 7.39 10.38
C ARG A 121 3.97 7.19 9.98
N SER A 122 4.50 5.98 10.19
CA SER A 122 5.88 5.65 9.86
C SER A 122 6.13 5.72 8.35
N ALA A 123 5.23 5.15 7.55
CA ALA A 123 5.33 5.19 6.09
C ALA A 123 5.25 6.62 5.53
N LEU A 124 4.33 7.44 6.05
CA LEU A 124 4.22 8.84 5.66
C LEU A 124 5.44 9.65 6.06
N ALA A 125 5.99 9.40 7.26
CA ALA A 125 7.17 10.10 7.75
C ALA A 125 8.41 9.78 6.92
N ASP A 126 8.58 8.51 6.53
CA ASP A 126 9.65 8.09 5.64
C ASP A 126 9.50 8.75 4.26
N ALA A 127 8.34 8.63 3.62
CA ALA A 127 8.08 9.25 2.33
C ALA A 127 8.28 10.78 2.36
N TRP A 128 7.78 11.44 3.41
CA TRP A 128 7.99 12.86 3.61
C TRP A 128 9.48 13.20 3.71
N MET A 129 10.24 12.43 4.48
CA MET A 129 11.66 12.65 4.69
C MET A 129 12.47 12.47 3.41
N GLN A 130 12.24 11.40 2.65
CA GLN A 130 12.90 11.15 1.37
C GLN A 130 12.67 12.31 0.38
N VAL A 131 11.44 12.80 0.27
CA VAL A 131 11.12 13.93 -0.60
C VAL A 131 11.70 15.23 -0.05
N ALA A 132 11.59 15.51 1.26
CA ALA A 132 12.11 16.74 1.87
C ALA A 132 13.62 16.85 1.79
N LEU A 133 14.34 15.74 1.86
CA LEU A 133 15.81 15.70 1.74
C LEU A 133 16.30 15.72 0.28
N GLY A 134 15.40 15.46 -0.68
CA GLY A 134 15.74 15.46 -2.10
C GLY A 134 16.25 14.11 -2.61
N GLU A 135 16.02 13.03 -1.86
CA GLU A 135 16.38 11.68 -2.28
C GLU A 135 15.37 11.11 -3.29
N ALA A 136 14.13 11.63 -3.30
CA ALA A 136 13.09 11.32 -4.25
C ALA A 136 12.31 12.58 -4.63
N ASP A 137 11.77 12.62 -5.85
CA ASP A 137 10.85 13.67 -6.30
C ASP A 137 9.38 13.27 -6.11
N ASN A 138 9.07 11.97 -6.27
CA ASN A 138 7.73 11.42 -6.10
C ASN A 138 7.79 10.02 -5.47
N LEU A 139 7.06 9.81 -4.39
CA LEU A 139 6.92 8.50 -3.75
C LEU A 139 5.45 8.09 -3.68
N LEU A 140 5.18 6.85 -4.06
CA LEU A 140 3.88 6.24 -3.88
C LEU A 140 3.80 5.65 -2.46
N VAL A 141 2.84 6.12 -1.67
CA VAL A 141 2.61 5.61 -0.32
C VAL A 141 1.32 4.80 -0.31
N LEU A 142 1.40 3.56 0.14
CA LEU A 142 0.28 2.63 0.20
C LEU A 142 -0.07 2.31 1.66
N TRP A 143 -1.36 2.32 2.00
CA TRP A 143 -1.87 1.78 3.25
C TRP A 143 -2.87 0.68 2.95
N MET A 144 -2.47 -0.56 3.22
CA MET A 144 -3.18 -1.74 2.74
C MET A 144 -3.33 -2.78 3.85
N ASP A 145 -4.57 -3.03 4.26
CA ASP A 145 -4.93 -4.09 5.19
C ASP A 145 -6.20 -4.80 4.73
N GLU A 146 -6.29 -6.09 4.96
CA GLU A 146 -7.52 -6.85 4.85
C GLU A 146 -7.93 -7.45 6.19
N THR A 147 -9.19 -7.79 6.31
CA THR A 147 -9.73 -8.43 7.50
C THR A 147 -10.35 -9.77 7.15
N SER A 148 -10.35 -10.67 8.12
CA SER A 148 -11.07 -11.95 8.08
C SER A 148 -11.93 -12.09 9.33
N GLU A 149 -12.82 -13.08 9.33
CA GLU A 149 -13.63 -13.40 10.50
C GLU A 149 -12.74 -13.81 11.70
N ALA A 150 -11.68 -14.60 11.45
CA ALA A 150 -10.76 -15.03 12.49
C ALA A 150 -9.96 -13.87 13.06
N LEU A 151 -9.45 -12.97 12.19
CA LEU A 151 -8.77 -11.77 12.64
C LEU A 151 -9.68 -10.87 13.47
N LEU A 152 -10.92 -10.61 13.03
CA LEU A 152 -11.87 -9.76 13.74
C LEU A 152 -12.30 -10.32 15.10
N LYS A 153 -12.29 -11.67 15.26
CA LYS A 153 -12.49 -12.29 16.58
C LYS A 153 -11.32 -12.06 17.53
N ALA A 154 -10.09 -12.05 17.01
CA ALA A 154 -8.88 -11.84 17.80
C ALA A 154 -8.56 -10.36 18.04
N CYS A 155 -8.87 -9.50 17.07
CA CYS A 155 -8.57 -8.08 17.03
C CYS A 155 -9.79 -7.31 16.46
N PRO A 156 -10.81 -7.00 17.30
CA PRO A 156 -12.06 -6.38 16.84
C PRO A 156 -11.86 -4.96 16.27
N GLU A 157 -10.76 -4.30 16.60
CA GLU A 157 -10.36 -3.00 16.09
C GLU A 157 -9.71 -3.06 14.70
N ALA A 158 -9.35 -4.24 14.19
CA ALA A 158 -8.81 -4.40 12.84
C ALA A 158 -9.75 -3.80 11.79
N ARG A 159 -9.19 -3.10 10.83
CA ARG A 159 -9.95 -2.43 9.77
C ARG A 159 -9.34 -2.76 8.41
N GLN A 160 -10.23 -2.95 7.45
CA GLN A 160 -9.82 -3.01 6.05
C GLN A 160 -9.33 -1.62 5.61
N ARG A 161 -8.19 -1.59 4.89
CA ARG A 161 -7.59 -0.39 4.34
C ARG A 161 -7.19 -0.63 2.88
N ALA A 162 -7.44 0.35 2.04
CA ALA A 162 -6.94 0.38 0.67
C ALA A 162 -6.80 1.83 0.23
N VAL A 163 -5.66 2.42 0.54
CA VAL A 163 -5.34 3.83 0.30
C VAL A 163 -4.03 3.93 -0.45
N ALA A 164 -3.98 4.78 -1.46
CA ALA A 164 -2.76 5.19 -2.13
C ALA A 164 -2.66 6.72 -2.14
N LEU A 165 -1.51 7.25 -1.76
CA LEU A 165 -1.14 8.65 -1.94
C LEU A 165 0.07 8.73 -2.85
N LEU A 166 0.11 9.71 -3.75
CA LEU A 166 1.37 10.17 -4.32
C LEU A 166 1.84 11.40 -3.55
N VAL A 167 3.03 11.29 -2.97
CA VAL A 167 3.71 12.35 -2.24
C VAL A 167 4.85 12.87 -3.10
N GLY A 168 5.00 14.19 -3.23
CA GLY A 168 6.04 14.74 -4.10
C GLY A 168 6.46 16.17 -3.77
N ALA A 169 7.52 16.62 -4.43
CA ALA A 169 8.09 17.95 -4.23
C ALA A 169 7.37 19.05 -5.04
N SER A 170 6.63 18.69 -6.10
CA SER A 170 5.93 19.67 -6.94
C SER A 170 4.60 20.10 -6.33
N PRO A 171 4.32 21.42 -6.23
CA PRO A 171 3.02 21.93 -5.84
C PRO A 171 1.99 21.87 -6.96
N GLU A 172 2.41 21.64 -8.21
CA GLU A 172 1.53 21.67 -9.37
C GLU A 172 0.50 20.54 -9.33
N GLY A 173 -0.78 20.90 -9.37
CA GLY A 173 -1.90 19.97 -9.27
C GLY A 173 -2.03 19.26 -7.92
N ALA A 174 -1.25 19.68 -6.89
CA ALA A 174 -1.30 19.06 -5.58
C ALA A 174 -2.61 19.35 -4.83
N LEU A 175 -3.07 18.38 -4.05
CA LEU A 175 -4.24 18.51 -3.18
C LEU A 175 -3.96 19.42 -1.97
N GLY A 176 -2.71 19.50 -1.54
CA GLY A 176 -2.26 20.33 -0.45
C GLY A 176 -0.87 19.95 0.08
N PRO A 177 -0.30 20.76 1.00
CA PRO A 177 0.97 20.45 1.62
C PRO A 177 0.84 19.23 2.54
N LEU A 178 1.89 18.43 2.59
CA LEU A 178 2.07 17.38 3.61
C LEU A 178 3.02 17.91 4.68
N GLU A 179 2.48 18.22 5.84
CA GLU A 179 3.28 18.57 7.01
C GLU A 179 4.09 17.37 7.51
N ASN A 180 5.17 17.63 8.26
CA ASN A 180 5.97 16.55 8.84
C ASN A 180 5.10 15.63 9.70
N PRO A 181 4.88 14.37 9.32
CA PRO A 181 3.96 13.46 10.01
C PRO A 181 4.39 13.11 11.45
N LEU A 182 5.67 13.31 11.78
CA LEU A 182 6.17 13.11 13.15
C LEU A 182 5.81 14.27 14.09
N ARG A 183 5.44 15.43 13.55
CA ARG A 183 5.07 16.63 14.32
C ARG A 183 3.59 16.96 14.21
N SER A 184 2.93 16.47 13.17
CA SER A 184 1.50 16.71 12.95
C SER A 184 0.65 15.84 13.87
N THR A 185 -0.38 16.44 14.45
CA THR A 185 -1.42 15.71 15.20
C THR A 185 -2.46 15.08 14.29
N THR A 186 -2.59 15.60 13.07
CA THR A 186 -3.51 15.10 12.05
C THR A 186 -2.73 14.54 10.89
N LEU A 187 -3.06 13.32 10.50
CA LEU A 187 -2.53 12.68 9.29
C LEU A 187 -3.58 12.74 8.18
N PRO A 188 -3.15 12.73 6.90
CA PRO A 188 -4.10 12.50 5.82
C PRO A 188 -4.82 11.17 6.08
N GLU A 189 -6.11 11.27 6.39
CA GLU A 189 -6.94 10.11 6.69
C GLU A 189 -7.24 9.28 5.43
N ALA A 190 -7.57 8.01 5.68
CA ALA A 190 -8.04 7.10 4.64
C ALA A 190 -9.42 7.49 4.10
#